data_f12e9620062c422e7c57ba458cb36406
#
_entry.id   f12e9620062c422e7c57ba458cb36406
#
_cell.length_a   1.000
_cell.length_b   1.000
_cell.length_c   1.000
_cell.angle_alpha   90.00
_cell.angle_beta   90.00
_cell.angle_gamma   90.00
#
_symmetry.space_group_name_H-M   'P 1'
#
loop_
_entity.id
_entity.type
_entity.pdbx_description
1 polymer ?
#
loop_
_entity_poly.entity_id
_entity_poly.type
_entity_poly.pdbx_seq_one_letter_code
_entity_poly.pdbx_strand_id
1 'polypeptide(L)'
;MDRQKEYKSENKMKDCLAYFHLSPVWEKVLKGFREKYISYGRFGGKVILKNLKPTDIEELEGFFGKSFHSQKSVTVSSEKFRQALETSRYKEITPECLLENFFEEPLLGRQEQKSLREQEKERIWEIFQRDYEGTPVETALESLRSIVKDNGSQELAKWDKMLRLGAEIYNNLPYRSTKMYLAVFAAMRTGNPHAFDIGTADGNFLYQIIQMDLEIRRITVETSAIFPAYKRQKSYLLAGIMLDDVSNYTMLYQVQAVKKDGNYHKGMAGFAKEQHIVQVPLAVLTEWDALYCPQNEIYIVENPSVFAMLCGKEETDHKEKAYMCMNGQPRLAGLMALDLLAKSETRIYYAGDLDPEGVLIAQKLSQYYKGEFYYWHMEAADYERCRSKEVISPKRLKILERLTDERLKPVAVLIGKYRTAGYQEMLAEDML
;
A
#
# COMPACT_ATOMS: atom_id res chain seq x y z
N MET A 1 45.24 -11.51 46.31
CA MET A 1 45.22 -10.01 46.33
C MET A 1 44.16 -9.38 45.44
N ASP A 2 43.72 -9.99 44.34
CA ASP A 2 42.71 -9.42 43.43
C ASP A 2 41.26 -9.40 44.00
N ARG A 3 40.78 -10.47 44.62
CA ARG A 3 39.39 -10.51 45.17
C ARG A 3 39.09 -9.46 46.25
N GLN A 4 40.08 -9.07 47.07
CA GLN A 4 39.88 -8.04 48.09
C GLN A 4 39.85 -6.62 47.49
N LYS A 5 40.57 -6.37 46.38
CA LYS A 5 40.49 -5.11 45.62
C LYS A 5 39.19 -4.96 44.88
N GLU A 6 38.71 -6.04 44.25
CA GLU A 6 37.39 -6.06 43.58
C GLU A 6 36.26 -5.79 44.59
N TYR A 7 36.25 -6.48 45.71
CA TYR A 7 35.22 -6.28 46.74
C TYR A 7 35.19 -4.86 47.33
N LYS A 8 36.38 -4.24 47.48
CA LYS A 8 36.47 -2.82 47.89
C LYS A 8 35.96 -1.86 46.84
N SER A 9 36.20 -2.15 45.58
CA SER A 9 35.74 -1.34 44.43
C SER A 9 34.24 -1.40 44.28
N GLU A 10 33.62 -2.61 44.38
CA GLU A 10 32.18 -2.77 44.35
C GLU A 10 31.44 -2.07 45.49
N ASN A 11 31.96 -2.14 46.71
CA ASN A 11 31.36 -1.43 47.86
C ASN A 11 31.44 0.10 47.68
N LYS A 12 32.53 0.63 47.15
CA LYS A 12 32.64 2.06 46.85
C LYS A 12 31.68 2.51 45.75
N MET A 13 31.45 1.71 44.73
CA MET A 13 30.47 2.00 43.70
C MET A 13 29.05 2.02 44.27
N LYS A 14 28.69 1.03 45.09
CA LYS A 14 27.39 1.01 45.79
C LYS A 14 27.15 2.23 46.66
N ASP A 15 28.15 2.65 47.42
CA ASP A 15 28.08 3.89 48.22
C ASP A 15 27.93 5.14 47.36
N CYS A 16 28.65 5.20 46.24
CA CYS A 16 28.54 6.30 45.28
C CYS A 16 27.15 6.38 44.66
N LEU A 17 26.61 5.25 44.18
CA LEU A 17 25.26 5.18 43.64
C LEU A 17 24.22 5.56 44.68
N ALA A 18 24.33 5.05 45.91
CA ALA A 18 23.44 5.42 46.99
C ALA A 18 23.43 6.93 47.23
N TYR A 19 24.58 7.60 47.21
CA TYR A 19 24.66 9.05 47.30
C TYR A 19 23.91 9.77 46.17
N PHE A 20 24.18 9.37 44.93
CA PHE A 20 23.57 10.02 43.78
C PHE A 20 22.05 9.67 43.60
N HIS A 21 21.56 8.61 44.24
CA HIS A 21 20.14 8.29 44.30
C HIS A 21 19.38 9.00 45.42
N LEU A 22 20.06 9.64 46.41
CA LEU A 22 19.42 10.31 47.52
C LEU A 22 18.60 11.54 47.11
N SER A 23 19.00 12.21 46.05
CA SER A 23 18.32 13.44 45.60
C SER A 23 17.97 13.41 44.12
N PRO A 24 16.74 13.78 43.73
CA PRO A 24 16.29 13.81 42.33
C PRO A 24 17.12 14.77 41.44
N VAL A 25 17.87 15.72 42.01
CA VAL A 25 18.71 16.65 41.24
C VAL A 25 19.81 15.90 40.50
N TRP A 26 20.38 14.86 41.11
CA TRP A 26 21.44 14.07 40.52
C TRP A 26 20.98 13.28 39.28
N GLU A 27 19.77 12.76 39.31
CA GLU A 27 19.20 12.13 38.12
C GLU A 27 19.16 13.09 36.92
N LYS A 28 18.76 14.37 37.16
CA LYS A 28 18.76 15.40 36.13
C LYS A 28 20.17 15.72 35.61
N VAL A 29 21.14 15.84 36.52
CA VAL A 29 22.54 16.10 36.17
C VAL A 29 23.14 14.95 35.36
N LEU A 30 23.00 13.72 35.87
CA LEU A 30 23.56 12.53 35.22
C LEU A 30 22.88 12.21 33.90
N LYS A 31 21.56 12.35 33.84
CA LYS A 31 20.81 12.22 32.55
C LYS A 31 21.29 13.23 31.51
N GLY A 32 21.48 14.49 31.92
CA GLY A 32 21.99 15.53 31.03
C GLY A 32 23.41 15.21 30.52
N PHE A 33 24.29 14.67 31.35
CA PHE A 33 25.62 14.23 30.92
C PHE A 33 25.58 12.98 30.04
N ARG A 34 24.69 12.04 30.33
CA ARG A 34 24.45 10.86 29.48
C ARG A 34 23.99 11.26 28.07
N GLU A 35 23.05 12.19 27.96
CA GLU A 35 22.59 12.72 26.67
C GLU A 35 23.73 13.38 25.88
N LYS A 36 24.62 14.11 26.58
CA LYS A 36 25.82 14.73 25.98
C LYS A 36 26.82 13.68 25.54
N TYR A 37 27.04 12.63 26.35
CA TYR A 37 27.94 11.53 25.98
C TYR A 37 27.42 10.82 24.72
N ILE A 38 26.14 10.48 24.68
CA ILE A 38 25.50 9.87 23.49
C ILE A 38 25.73 10.74 22.26
N SER A 39 25.62 12.07 22.40
CA SER A 39 25.79 13.01 21.28
C SER A 39 27.24 13.17 20.83
N TYR A 40 28.20 13.20 21.77
CA TYR A 40 29.61 13.55 21.49
C TYR A 40 30.56 12.35 21.44
N GLY A 41 30.13 11.18 21.90
CA GLY A 41 30.96 9.98 22.05
C GLY A 41 32.00 10.09 23.18
N ARG A 42 31.91 11.11 24.04
CA ARG A 42 32.81 11.33 25.19
C ARG A 42 32.12 12.14 26.29
N PHE A 43 32.54 11.97 27.51
CA PHE A 43 32.08 12.79 28.62
C PHE A 43 32.48 14.24 28.42
N GLY A 44 31.50 15.14 28.32
CA GLY A 44 31.79 16.54 28.01
C GLY A 44 30.53 17.42 28.01
N GLY A 45 30.75 18.70 27.82
CA GLY A 45 29.68 19.68 27.68
C GLY A 45 29.19 20.28 29.02
N LYS A 46 28.00 20.89 28.97
CA LYS A 46 27.40 21.58 30.14
C LYS A 46 25.94 21.15 30.28
N VAL A 47 25.51 20.89 31.50
CA VAL A 47 24.12 20.62 31.86
C VAL A 47 23.54 21.85 32.53
N ILE A 48 22.38 22.32 32.06
CA ILE A 48 21.72 23.51 32.61
C ILE A 48 20.48 23.01 33.36
N LEU A 49 20.47 23.26 34.66
CA LEU A 49 19.38 22.91 35.56
C LEU A 49 18.52 24.15 35.81
N LYS A 50 17.21 24.02 35.62
CA LYS A 50 16.24 25.10 35.86
C LYS A 50 15.20 24.66 36.90
N ASN A 51 14.55 25.63 37.54
CA ASN A 51 13.46 25.37 38.50
C ASN A 51 13.91 24.44 39.66
N LEU A 52 15.08 24.71 40.22
CA LEU A 52 15.62 23.97 41.34
C LEU A 52 14.89 24.34 42.66
N LYS A 53 14.68 23.37 43.50
CA LYS A 53 14.21 23.57 44.89
C LYS A 53 15.39 23.97 45.78
N PRO A 54 15.14 24.62 46.94
CA PRO A 54 16.23 24.92 47.87
C PRO A 54 17.08 23.71 48.27
N THR A 55 16.46 22.54 48.47
CA THR A 55 17.12 21.29 48.76
C THR A 55 18.03 20.81 47.63
N ASP A 56 17.60 21.02 46.37
CA ASP A 56 18.42 20.68 45.17
C ASP A 56 19.70 21.56 45.13
N ILE A 57 19.57 22.82 45.52
CA ILE A 57 20.70 23.77 45.56
C ILE A 57 21.67 23.40 46.65
N GLU A 58 21.22 23.06 47.86
CA GLU A 58 22.03 22.61 48.98
C GLU A 58 22.86 21.36 48.63
N GLU A 59 22.23 20.39 47.96
CA GLU A 59 22.93 19.18 47.47
C GLU A 59 24.03 19.49 46.46
N LEU A 60 23.75 20.38 45.50
CA LEU A 60 24.76 20.81 44.50
C LEU A 60 25.87 21.59 45.17
N GLU A 61 25.58 22.48 46.12
CA GLU A 61 26.58 23.26 46.88
C GLU A 61 27.49 22.33 47.69
N GLY A 62 26.93 21.34 48.37
CA GLY A 62 27.67 20.35 49.13
C GLY A 62 28.64 19.58 48.29
N PHE A 63 28.27 19.17 47.07
CA PHE A 63 29.12 18.38 46.18
C PHE A 63 30.18 19.23 45.46
N PHE A 64 29.79 20.43 44.97
CA PHE A 64 30.70 21.28 44.19
C PHE A 64 31.55 22.24 45.04
N GLY A 65 31.27 22.35 46.33
CA GLY A 65 31.98 23.28 47.24
C GLY A 65 31.83 24.76 46.83
N LYS A 66 30.70 25.09 46.18
CA LYS A 66 30.46 26.44 45.64
C LYS A 66 29.01 26.85 45.83
N SER A 67 28.78 28.12 46.26
CA SER A 67 27.41 28.64 46.42
C SER A 67 26.72 28.93 45.10
N PHE A 68 25.43 28.51 45.03
CA PHE A 68 24.51 28.74 43.94
C PHE A 68 23.26 29.53 44.38
N HIS A 69 23.28 30.09 45.60
CA HIS A 69 22.19 30.93 46.11
C HIS A 69 21.89 32.09 45.17
N SER A 70 20.63 32.40 44.98
CA SER A 70 20.16 33.50 44.12
C SER A 70 20.23 33.25 42.62
N GLN A 71 20.60 32.06 42.13
CA GLN A 71 20.65 31.77 40.71
C GLN A 71 19.32 31.14 40.24
N LYS A 72 18.74 31.68 39.17
CA LYS A 72 17.52 31.10 38.52
C LYS A 72 17.80 29.78 37.78
N SER A 73 19.06 29.54 37.48
CA SER A 73 19.54 28.30 36.83
C SER A 73 20.97 28.00 37.22
N VAL A 74 21.29 26.73 37.41
CA VAL A 74 22.64 26.25 37.69
C VAL A 74 23.21 25.55 36.46
N THR A 75 24.44 25.94 36.06
CA THR A 75 25.15 25.29 34.94
C THR A 75 26.29 24.46 35.48
N VAL A 76 26.24 23.16 35.26
CA VAL A 76 27.27 22.19 35.63
C VAL A 76 28.07 21.82 34.39
N SER A 77 29.39 22.15 34.34
CA SER A 77 30.24 21.68 33.27
C SER A 77 30.82 20.30 33.60
N SER A 78 31.13 19.51 32.60
CA SER A 78 31.77 18.18 32.72
C SER A 78 33.11 18.26 33.47
N GLU A 79 33.89 19.31 33.24
CA GLU A 79 35.18 19.50 33.94
C GLU A 79 34.95 19.72 35.43
N LYS A 80 33.99 20.57 35.82
CA LYS A 80 33.66 20.81 37.23
C LYS A 80 33.11 19.57 37.89
N PHE A 81 32.27 18.81 37.19
CA PHE A 81 31.74 17.55 37.70
C PHE A 81 32.86 16.53 37.93
N ARG A 82 33.75 16.36 36.97
CA ARG A 82 34.91 15.48 37.07
C ARG A 82 35.82 15.89 38.24
N GLN A 83 36.14 17.17 38.35
CA GLN A 83 36.97 17.69 39.43
C GLN A 83 36.33 17.49 40.81
N ALA A 84 35.03 17.73 40.95
CA ALA A 84 34.33 17.51 42.23
C ALA A 84 34.28 16.01 42.59
N LEU A 85 34.11 15.12 41.61
CA LEU A 85 34.17 13.67 41.83
C LEU A 85 35.57 13.21 42.26
N GLU A 86 36.65 13.71 41.61
CA GLU A 86 38.05 13.39 41.90
C GLU A 86 38.52 13.92 43.27
N THR A 87 37.91 15.00 43.76
CA THR A 87 38.22 15.55 45.07
C THR A 87 37.33 14.98 46.18
N SER A 88 36.30 14.20 45.84
CA SER A 88 35.39 13.55 46.78
C SER A 88 35.96 12.24 47.33
N ARG A 89 35.21 11.61 48.24
CA ARG A 89 35.49 10.23 48.68
C ARG A 89 35.36 9.19 47.58
N TYR A 90 34.84 9.56 46.38
CA TYR A 90 34.63 8.73 45.23
C TYR A 90 35.68 8.91 44.11
N LYS A 91 36.84 9.46 44.43
CA LYS A 91 37.92 9.82 43.49
C LYS A 91 38.41 8.70 42.54
N GLU A 92 38.11 7.44 42.88
CA GLU A 92 38.47 6.27 42.08
C GLU A 92 37.44 5.94 41.02
N ILE A 93 36.27 6.61 41.04
CA ILE A 93 35.16 6.39 40.12
C ILE A 93 35.21 7.45 39.03
N THR A 94 35.26 7.02 37.77
CA THR A 94 35.19 7.98 36.65
C THR A 94 33.75 8.39 36.40
N PRO A 95 33.46 9.57 35.85
CA PRO A 95 32.11 9.99 35.48
C PRO A 95 31.46 9.01 34.52
N GLU A 96 32.19 8.41 33.61
CA GLU A 96 31.73 7.41 32.66
C GLU A 96 31.25 6.15 33.37
N CYS A 97 32.04 5.61 34.28
CA CYS A 97 31.69 4.45 35.09
C CYS A 97 30.48 4.70 36.00
N LEU A 98 30.41 5.93 36.58
CA LEU A 98 29.23 6.35 37.35
C LEU A 98 27.96 6.35 36.48
N LEU A 99 28.01 6.90 35.27
CA LEU A 99 26.84 6.95 34.35
C LEU A 99 26.37 5.55 33.97
N GLU A 100 27.30 4.64 33.63
CA GLU A 100 26.93 3.25 33.28
C GLU A 100 26.25 2.53 34.41
N ASN A 101 26.79 2.64 35.63
CA ASN A 101 26.22 1.95 36.79
C ASN A 101 24.95 2.62 37.32
N PHE A 102 24.82 3.95 37.21
CA PHE A 102 23.61 4.67 37.65
C PHE A 102 22.39 4.36 36.77
N PHE A 103 22.59 4.21 35.46
CA PHE A 103 21.50 3.89 34.51
C PHE A 103 21.41 2.39 34.19
N GLU A 104 22.31 1.58 34.73
CA GLU A 104 22.40 0.12 34.47
C GLU A 104 22.46 -0.21 32.95
N GLU A 105 23.04 0.69 32.17
CA GLU A 105 23.14 0.56 30.71
C GLU A 105 24.55 0.98 30.24
N PRO A 106 25.11 0.30 29.23
CA PRO A 106 26.39 0.68 28.64
C PRO A 106 26.35 2.11 28.07
N LEU A 107 27.41 2.85 28.29
CA LEU A 107 27.55 4.23 27.84
C LEU A 107 28.14 4.27 26.45
N LEU A 108 27.29 4.20 25.43
CA LEU A 108 27.67 4.16 24.03
C LEU A 108 27.36 5.47 23.30
N GLY A 109 28.36 5.98 22.56
CA GLY A 109 28.17 7.10 21.65
C GLY A 109 27.25 6.75 20.47
N ARG A 110 26.65 7.79 19.84
CA ARG A 110 25.73 7.60 18.70
C ARG A 110 26.34 6.77 17.56
N GLN A 111 27.64 6.94 17.28
CA GLN A 111 28.32 6.18 16.24
C GLN A 111 28.49 4.71 16.63
N GLU A 112 28.87 4.45 17.90
CA GLU A 112 28.99 3.08 18.42
C GLU A 112 27.66 2.36 18.44
N GLN A 113 26.60 3.03 18.92
CA GLN A 113 25.22 2.50 18.88
C GLN A 113 24.81 2.14 17.44
N LYS A 114 25.13 3.02 16.48
CA LYS A 114 24.85 2.76 15.06
C LYS A 114 25.65 1.56 14.54
N SER A 115 26.95 1.49 14.86
CA SER A 115 27.81 0.39 14.42
C SER A 115 27.35 -0.96 15.00
N LEU A 116 27.06 -1.03 16.28
CA LEU A 116 26.55 -2.24 16.92
C LEU A 116 25.22 -2.68 16.31
N ARG A 117 24.34 -1.71 16.01
CA ARG A 117 23.06 -1.99 15.37
C ARG A 117 23.22 -2.54 13.95
N GLU A 118 24.15 -2.00 13.16
CA GLU A 118 24.44 -2.51 11.83
C GLU A 118 25.06 -3.92 11.89
N GLN A 119 25.93 -4.18 12.85
CA GLN A 119 26.48 -5.52 13.08
C GLN A 119 25.39 -6.54 13.44
N GLU A 120 24.44 -6.16 14.31
CA GLU A 120 23.35 -7.05 14.68
C GLU A 120 22.36 -7.27 13.52
N LYS A 121 22.12 -6.25 12.69
CA LYS A 121 21.36 -6.44 11.44
C LYS A 121 22.04 -7.41 10.49
N GLU A 122 23.36 -7.31 10.34
CA GLU A 122 24.10 -8.21 9.47
C GLU A 122 24.05 -9.65 9.99
N ARG A 123 24.17 -9.84 11.30
CA ARG A 123 24.01 -11.15 11.94
C ARG A 123 22.60 -11.75 11.72
N ILE A 124 21.55 -10.94 11.90
CA ILE A 124 20.18 -11.37 11.61
C ILE A 124 20.05 -11.74 10.13
N TRP A 125 20.67 -10.95 9.24
CA TRP A 125 20.65 -11.21 7.81
C TRP A 125 21.35 -12.52 7.43
N GLU A 126 22.51 -12.83 7.99
CA GLU A 126 23.21 -14.10 7.77
C GLU A 126 22.38 -15.31 8.23
N ILE A 127 21.72 -15.18 9.39
CA ILE A 127 20.80 -16.22 9.88
C ILE A 127 19.61 -16.38 8.93
N PHE A 128 19.02 -15.28 8.50
CA PHE A 128 17.90 -15.26 7.58
C PHE A 128 18.26 -15.93 6.23
N GLN A 129 19.40 -15.61 5.64
CA GLN A 129 19.86 -16.23 4.40
C GLN A 129 19.96 -17.75 4.52
N ARG A 130 20.54 -18.23 5.63
CA ARG A 130 20.67 -19.68 5.90
C ARG A 130 19.31 -20.36 6.14
N ASP A 131 18.40 -19.69 6.84
CA ASP A 131 17.06 -20.24 7.14
C ASP A 131 16.22 -20.42 5.86
N TYR A 132 16.49 -19.63 4.83
CA TYR A 132 15.74 -19.66 3.56
C TYR A 132 16.54 -20.19 2.35
N GLU A 133 17.70 -20.81 2.58
CA GLU A 133 18.48 -21.52 1.56
C GLU A 133 17.62 -22.63 0.93
N GLY A 134 17.70 -22.79 -0.41
CA GLY A 134 16.91 -23.76 -1.17
C GLY A 134 15.42 -23.41 -1.31
N THR A 135 14.94 -22.28 -0.79
CA THR A 135 13.55 -21.86 -0.97
C THR A 135 13.40 -20.86 -2.13
N PRO A 136 12.18 -20.67 -2.67
CA PRO A 136 11.98 -19.73 -3.78
C PRO A 136 12.49 -18.29 -3.50
N VAL A 137 12.44 -17.81 -2.26
CA VAL A 137 12.88 -16.45 -1.90
C VAL A 137 14.40 -16.27 -1.99
N GLU A 138 15.18 -17.34 -2.04
CA GLU A 138 16.64 -17.26 -2.17
C GLU A 138 17.06 -16.42 -3.39
N THR A 139 16.32 -16.52 -4.49
CA THR A 139 16.57 -15.73 -5.70
C THR A 139 16.19 -14.25 -5.58
N ALA A 140 15.52 -13.88 -4.49
CA ALA A 140 14.95 -12.55 -4.25
C ALA A 140 15.49 -11.86 -2.99
N LEU A 141 16.47 -12.46 -2.30
CA LEU A 141 16.95 -12.02 -0.98
C LEU A 141 17.34 -10.54 -0.94
N GLU A 142 18.19 -10.07 -1.86
CA GLU A 142 18.65 -8.70 -1.87
C GLU A 142 17.52 -7.69 -2.19
N SER A 143 16.60 -8.05 -3.08
CA SER A 143 15.43 -7.24 -3.39
C SER A 143 14.49 -7.14 -2.18
N LEU A 144 14.28 -8.25 -1.47
CA LEU A 144 13.50 -8.27 -0.23
C LEU A 144 14.14 -7.42 0.87
N ARG A 145 15.47 -7.54 1.05
CA ARG A 145 16.25 -6.72 1.99
C ARG A 145 16.06 -5.23 1.71
N SER A 146 16.09 -4.83 0.44
CA SER A 146 15.87 -3.44 0.02
C SER A 146 14.46 -2.96 0.38
N ILE A 147 13.43 -3.73 0.03
CA ILE A 147 12.03 -3.39 0.35
C ILE A 147 11.84 -3.19 1.86
N VAL A 148 12.38 -4.09 2.67
CA VAL A 148 12.24 -4.02 4.13
C VAL A 148 13.02 -2.85 4.71
N LYS A 149 14.18 -2.49 4.14
CA LYS A 149 14.96 -1.32 4.53
C LYS A 149 14.20 -0.01 4.26
N ASP A 150 13.56 0.10 3.11
CA ASP A 150 12.84 1.30 2.69
C ASP A 150 11.55 1.53 3.51
N ASN A 151 10.96 0.48 4.06
CA ASN A 151 9.81 0.57 4.97
C ASN A 151 10.16 1.09 6.39
N GLY A 152 11.41 1.51 6.63
CA GLY A 152 11.78 2.41 7.74
C GLY A 152 11.78 1.80 9.13
N SER A 153 11.80 0.47 9.30
CA SER A 153 11.86 -0.14 10.62
C SER A 153 13.21 0.10 11.29
N GLN A 154 13.21 0.94 12.33
CA GLN A 154 14.41 1.17 13.14
C GLN A 154 14.61 0.10 14.23
N GLU A 155 13.60 -0.67 14.61
CA GLU A 155 13.66 -1.73 15.59
C GLU A 155 14.10 -3.05 14.93
N LEU A 156 15.15 -3.68 15.46
CA LEU A 156 15.70 -4.94 14.93
C LEU A 156 14.66 -6.06 14.87
N ALA A 157 13.85 -6.19 15.92
CA ALA A 157 12.80 -7.20 15.98
C ALA A 157 11.71 -7.01 14.91
N LYS A 158 11.35 -5.76 14.61
CA LYS A 158 10.41 -5.46 13.53
C LYS A 158 11.03 -5.73 12.16
N TRP A 159 12.30 -5.42 12.00
CA TRP A 159 13.04 -5.67 10.77
C TRP A 159 13.13 -7.18 10.46
N ASP A 160 13.50 -8.01 11.43
CA ASP A 160 13.51 -9.48 11.29
C ASP A 160 12.11 -10.02 10.99
N LYS A 161 11.08 -9.57 11.73
CA LYS A 161 9.68 -9.97 11.49
C LYS A 161 9.23 -9.63 10.06
N MET A 162 9.60 -8.46 9.53
CA MET A 162 9.23 -8.08 8.17
C MET A 162 9.95 -8.92 7.12
N LEU A 163 11.24 -9.24 7.32
CA LEU A 163 11.97 -10.15 6.44
C LEU A 163 11.31 -11.52 6.38
N ARG A 164 10.98 -12.11 7.54
CA ARG A 164 10.32 -13.42 7.62
C ARG A 164 8.92 -13.39 7.01
N LEU A 165 8.14 -12.35 7.26
CA LEU A 165 6.84 -12.17 6.61
C LEU A 165 6.98 -12.06 5.08
N GLY A 166 7.95 -11.28 4.59
CA GLY A 166 8.21 -11.14 3.18
C GLY A 166 8.61 -12.45 2.50
N ALA A 167 9.48 -13.23 3.15
CA ALA A 167 9.86 -14.56 2.68
C ALA A 167 8.68 -15.53 2.65
N GLU A 168 7.86 -15.52 3.71
CA GLU A 168 6.65 -16.35 3.79
C GLU A 168 5.65 -16.01 2.69
N ILE A 169 5.43 -14.71 2.43
CA ILE A 169 4.59 -14.26 1.31
C ILE A 169 5.18 -14.74 -0.02
N TYR A 170 6.45 -14.46 -0.29
CA TYR A 170 7.08 -14.75 -1.58
C TYR A 170 7.11 -16.25 -1.89
N ASN A 171 7.49 -17.07 -0.92
CA ASN A 171 7.56 -18.52 -1.07
C ASN A 171 6.20 -19.16 -1.36
N ASN A 172 5.13 -18.52 -0.89
CA ASN A 172 3.77 -19.06 -0.97
C ASN A 172 2.87 -18.28 -1.95
N LEU A 173 3.42 -17.47 -2.87
CA LEU A 173 2.59 -16.80 -3.87
C LEU A 173 1.78 -17.82 -4.68
N PRO A 174 0.43 -17.68 -4.74
CA PRO A 174 -0.46 -18.74 -5.22
C PRO A 174 -0.29 -19.12 -6.68
N TYR A 175 0.33 -18.29 -7.52
CA TYR A 175 0.61 -18.66 -8.91
C TYR A 175 1.49 -19.93 -9.05
N ARG A 176 2.23 -20.29 -7.99
CA ARG A 176 3.07 -21.50 -7.92
C ARG A 176 2.27 -22.78 -7.71
N SER A 177 1.01 -22.66 -7.28
CA SER A 177 0.14 -23.80 -6.97
C SER A 177 -1.26 -23.63 -7.55
N THR A 178 -2.18 -23.03 -6.80
CA THR A 178 -3.56 -22.77 -7.21
C THR A 178 -3.96 -21.34 -6.82
N LYS A 179 -4.73 -20.68 -7.68
CA LYS A 179 -5.26 -19.35 -7.35
C LYS A 179 -6.00 -19.35 -6.02
N MET A 180 -5.85 -18.27 -5.25
CA MET A 180 -6.39 -18.14 -3.90
C MET A 180 -6.96 -16.74 -3.68
N TYR A 181 -8.04 -16.64 -2.91
CA TYR A 181 -8.61 -15.34 -2.50
C TYR A 181 -7.69 -14.64 -1.50
N LEU A 182 -7.61 -13.30 -1.60
CA LEU A 182 -6.76 -12.48 -0.74
C LEU A 182 -7.01 -12.75 0.75
N ALA A 183 -8.28 -12.79 1.18
CA ALA A 183 -8.62 -13.04 2.59
C ALA A 183 -8.16 -14.42 3.07
N VAL A 184 -8.27 -15.45 2.20
CA VAL A 184 -7.80 -16.81 2.52
C VAL A 184 -6.27 -16.83 2.61
N PHE A 185 -5.58 -16.22 1.63
CA PHE A 185 -4.13 -16.09 1.65
C PHE A 185 -3.63 -15.35 2.89
N ALA A 186 -4.28 -14.23 3.25
CA ALA A 186 -3.97 -13.45 4.44
C ALA A 186 -4.14 -14.30 5.73
N ALA A 187 -5.27 -14.98 5.87
CA ALA A 187 -5.54 -15.84 7.02
C ALA A 187 -4.51 -16.95 7.17
N MET A 188 -4.12 -17.60 6.06
CA MET A 188 -3.12 -18.68 6.08
C MET A 188 -1.71 -18.20 6.42
N ARG A 189 -1.34 -16.96 6.07
CA ARG A 189 0.02 -16.44 6.28
C ARG A 189 0.18 -15.65 7.56
N THR A 190 -0.90 -15.05 8.09
CA THR A 190 -0.83 -14.14 9.24
C THR A 190 -1.78 -14.50 10.38
N GLY A 191 -2.71 -15.41 10.16
CA GLY A 191 -3.81 -15.71 11.09
C GLY A 191 -4.94 -14.67 11.04
N ASN A 192 -4.84 -13.62 10.23
CA ASN A 192 -5.83 -12.55 10.12
C ASN A 192 -6.27 -12.37 8.65
N PRO A 193 -7.55 -12.61 8.29
CA PRO A 193 -8.05 -12.48 6.93
C PRO A 193 -7.98 -11.04 6.38
N HIS A 194 -7.90 -10.03 7.25
CA HIS A 194 -7.84 -8.61 6.91
C HIS A 194 -6.43 -8.01 6.92
N ALA A 195 -5.40 -8.82 7.19
CA ALA A 195 -4.02 -8.31 7.30
C ALA A 195 -3.56 -7.62 6.01
N PHE A 196 -3.93 -8.17 4.87
CA PHE A 196 -3.50 -7.67 3.55
C PHE A 196 -4.55 -6.84 2.82
N ASP A 197 -5.55 -6.31 3.53
CA ASP A 197 -6.55 -5.44 2.91
C ASP A 197 -5.87 -4.23 2.23
N ILE A 198 -6.44 -3.81 1.09
CA ILE A 198 -5.91 -2.69 0.32
C ILE A 198 -5.95 -1.42 1.18
N GLY A 199 -4.78 -0.75 1.27
CA GLY A 199 -4.62 0.47 2.07
C GLY A 199 -4.01 0.24 3.46
N THR A 200 -3.94 -1.01 3.94
CA THR A 200 -3.18 -1.34 5.16
C THR A 200 -1.67 -1.32 4.89
N ALA A 201 -0.85 -1.22 5.94
CA ALA A 201 0.60 -1.28 5.82
C ALA A 201 1.05 -2.63 5.26
N ASP A 202 0.52 -3.74 5.80
CA ASP A 202 0.86 -5.09 5.37
C ASP A 202 0.29 -5.41 3.97
N GLY A 203 -0.87 -4.83 3.59
CA GLY A 203 -1.40 -4.92 2.23
C GLY A 203 -0.55 -4.17 1.20
N ASN A 204 0.07 -3.06 1.58
CA ASN A 204 1.04 -2.37 0.73
C ASN A 204 2.35 -3.14 0.65
N PHE A 205 2.80 -3.75 1.75
CA PHE A 205 3.97 -4.63 1.77
C PHE A 205 3.77 -5.86 0.88
N LEU A 206 2.63 -6.55 0.97
CA LEU A 206 2.26 -7.62 0.03
C LEU A 206 2.36 -7.16 -1.42
N TYR A 207 1.84 -5.97 -1.73
CA TYR A 207 1.91 -5.45 -3.09
C TYR A 207 3.35 -5.20 -3.56
N GLN A 208 4.24 -4.71 -2.69
CA GLN A 208 5.67 -4.56 -3.00
C GLN A 208 6.33 -5.92 -3.28
N ILE A 209 6.02 -6.96 -2.49
CA ILE A 209 6.51 -8.33 -2.74
C ILE A 209 6.00 -8.86 -4.08
N ILE A 210 4.74 -8.62 -4.43
CA ILE A 210 4.18 -9.00 -5.74
C ILE A 210 4.92 -8.27 -6.87
N GLN A 211 5.19 -6.97 -6.74
CA GLN A 211 5.93 -6.23 -7.77
C GLN A 211 7.35 -6.79 -7.96
N MET A 212 8.04 -7.07 -6.86
CA MET A 212 9.36 -7.72 -6.86
C MET A 212 9.32 -9.08 -7.59
N ASP A 213 8.32 -9.93 -7.29
CA ASP A 213 8.17 -11.23 -7.95
C ASP A 213 7.92 -11.09 -9.45
N LEU A 214 7.06 -10.16 -9.86
CA LEU A 214 6.77 -9.89 -11.27
C LEU A 214 8.03 -9.39 -12.01
N GLU A 215 8.83 -8.54 -11.38
CA GLU A 215 10.08 -8.03 -11.93
C GLU A 215 11.10 -9.17 -12.11
N ILE A 216 11.29 -10.02 -11.12
CA ILE A 216 12.18 -11.19 -11.18
C ILE A 216 11.74 -12.14 -12.30
N ARG A 217 10.43 -12.38 -12.45
CA ARG A 217 9.86 -13.20 -13.53
C ARG A 217 9.86 -12.50 -14.90
N ARG A 218 10.31 -11.22 -14.98
CA ARG A 218 10.28 -10.38 -16.19
C ARG A 218 8.89 -10.21 -16.79
N ILE A 219 7.86 -10.16 -15.93
CA ILE A 219 6.48 -9.95 -16.33
C ILE A 219 6.18 -8.46 -16.27
N THR A 220 5.96 -7.85 -17.42
CA THR A 220 5.50 -6.47 -17.52
C THR A 220 3.99 -6.44 -17.38
N VAL A 221 3.49 -5.76 -16.35
CA VAL A 221 2.07 -5.45 -16.25
C VAL A 221 1.84 -4.20 -17.08
N GLU A 222 1.13 -4.34 -18.20
CA GLU A 222 0.76 -3.18 -19.01
C GLU A 222 0.04 -2.16 -18.12
N THR A 223 0.64 -1.00 -18.03
CA THR A 223 0.06 0.11 -17.27
C THR A 223 -0.78 0.93 -18.22
N SER A 224 -2.09 0.84 -18.09
CA SER A 224 -2.92 1.90 -18.62
C SER A 224 -2.86 3.06 -17.62
N ALA A 225 -2.29 4.20 -18.01
CA ALA A 225 -2.44 5.45 -17.26
C ALA A 225 -3.92 5.82 -17.07
N ILE A 226 -4.79 5.21 -17.87
CA ILE A 226 -6.23 5.42 -17.94
C ILE A 226 -6.94 4.81 -16.73
N PHE A 227 -6.52 3.61 -16.31
CA PHE A 227 -7.09 2.88 -15.17
C PHE A 227 -5.99 2.50 -14.15
N PRO A 228 -5.56 3.40 -13.27
CA PRO A 228 -4.45 3.13 -12.33
C PRO A 228 -4.71 1.93 -11.42
N ALA A 229 -5.96 1.73 -10.99
CA ALA A 229 -6.36 0.57 -10.18
C ALA A 229 -6.18 -0.77 -10.90
N TYR A 230 -6.28 -0.78 -12.22
CA TYR A 230 -6.12 -1.98 -13.05
C TYR A 230 -4.75 -2.63 -12.89
N LYS A 231 -3.68 -1.84 -12.90
CA LYS A 231 -2.31 -2.35 -12.70
C LYS A 231 -2.21 -3.17 -11.41
N ARG A 232 -2.72 -2.61 -10.31
CA ARG A 232 -2.66 -3.28 -9.01
C ARG A 232 -3.46 -4.57 -9.02
N GLN A 233 -4.71 -4.55 -9.50
CA GLN A 233 -5.58 -5.72 -9.58
C GLN A 233 -4.98 -6.81 -10.48
N LYS A 234 -4.45 -6.45 -11.65
CA LYS A 234 -3.79 -7.39 -12.57
C LYS A 234 -2.51 -7.98 -11.97
N SER A 235 -1.74 -7.20 -11.21
CA SER A 235 -0.55 -7.68 -10.49
C SER A 235 -0.92 -8.77 -9.48
N TYR A 236 -1.97 -8.56 -8.67
CA TYR A 236 -2.47 -9.58 -7.74
C TYR A 236 -2.90 -10.86 -8.49
N LEU A 237 -3.64 -10.71 -9.59
CA LEU A 237 -4.08 -11.85 -10.41
C LEU A 237 -2.88 -12.63 -10.98
N LEU A 238 -1.84 -11.95 -11.45
CA LEU A 238 -0.61 -12.57 -11.96
C LEU A 238 0.22 -13.25 -10.86
N ALA A 239 0.07 -12.82 -9.62
CA ALA A 239 0.59 -13.50 -8.44
C ALA A 239 -0.30 -14.67 -7.98
N GLY A 240 -1.43 -14.93 -8.65
CA GLY A 240 -2.40 -15.96 -8.30
C GLY A 240 -3.37 -15.56 -7.20
N ILE A 241 -3.36 -14.29 -6.77
CA ILE A 241 -4.24 -13.77 -5.71
C ILE A 241 -5.46 -13.11 -6.34
N MET A 242 -6.65 -13.59 -5.95
CA MET A 242 -7.93 -13.05 -6.35
C MET A 242 -8.44 -12.10 -5.28
N LEU A 243 -8.65 -10.82 -5.65
CA LEU A 243 -9.12 -9.80 -4.70
C LEU A 243 -10.59 -9.98 -4.36
N ASP A 244 -11.42 -10.01 -5.39
CA ASP A 244 -12.85 -10.23 -5.32
C ASP A 244 -13.31 -10.57 -6.74
N ASP A 245 -13.76 -11.80 -6.97
CA ASP A 245 -14.29 -12.23 -8.26
C ASP A 245 -15.79 -12.43 -8.24
N VAL A 246 -16.40 -12.59 -7.06
CA VAL A 246 -17.84 -12.79 -6.94
C VAL A 246 -18.61 -11.51 -7.31
N SER A 247 -18.13 -10.35 -6.84
CA SER A 247 -18.69 -9.06 -7.22
C SER A 247 -17.99 -8.43 -8.44
N ASN A 248 -16.90 -9.04 -8.93
CA ASN A 248 -16.15 -8.60 -10.11
C ASN A 248 -16.48 -9.46 -11.32
N TYR A 249 -17.57 -9.13 -11.97
CA TYR A 249 -18.12 -9.83 -13.12
C TYR A 249 -18.48 -8.84 -14.23
N THR A 250 -18.72 -9.37 -15.42
CA THR A 250 -19.39 -8.68 -16.54
C THR A 250 -20.61 -9.49 -16.99
N MET A 251 -21.59 -8.85 -17.57
CA MET A 251 -22.76 -9.51 -18.16
C MET A 251 -22.61 -9.54 -19.68
N LEU A 252 -22.83 -10.69 -20.26
CA LEU A 252 -22.69 -10.95 -21.70
C LEU A 252 -23.98 -11.56 -22.26
N TYR A 253 -24.26 -11.24 -23.51
CA TYR A 253 -25.36 -11.82 -24.28
C TYR A 253 -24.87 -12.06 -25.71
N GLN A 254 -25.19 -13.24 -26.29
CA GLN A 254 -24.77 -13.68 -27.63
C GLN A 254 -23.24 -13.64 -27.87
N VAL A 255 -22.47 -13.90 -26.83
CA VAL A 255 -20.99 -13.94 -26.90
C VAL A 255 -20.49 -15.35 -26.74
N GLN A 256 -19.57 -15.77 -27.59
CA GLN A 256 -18.87 -17.04 -27.50
C GLN A 256 -17.48 -16.85 -26.91
N ALA A 257 -16.99 -17.84 -26.18
CA ALA A 257 -15.66 -17.80 -25.60
C ALA A 257 -14.80 -18.98 -26.07
N VAL A 258 -13.54 -18.71 -26.36
CA VAL A 258 -12.53 -19.73 -26.63
C VAL A 258 -11.59 -19.81 -25.43
N LYS A 259 -11.40 -21.02 -24.91
CA LYS A 259 -10.49 -21.32 -23.81
C LYS A 259 -9.03 -21.34 -24.28
N LYS A 260 -8.09 -21.24 -23.34
CA LYS A 260 -6.66 -21.30 -23.62
C LYS A 260 -6.20 -22.61 -24.29
N ASP A 261 -6.98 -23.66 -24.19
CA ASP A 261 -6.75 -24.93 -24.90
C ASP A 261 -7.25 -24.93 -26.37
N GLY A 262 -7.75 -23.80 -26.85
CA GLY A 262 -8.28 -23.62 -28.20
C GLY A 262 -9.72 -24.11 -28.40
N ASN A 263 -10.35 -24.70 -27.41
CA ASN A 263 -11.72 -25.19 -27.49
C ASN A 263 -12.76 -24.13 -27.13
N TYR A 264 -13.89 -24.14 -27.80
CA TYR A 264 -15.03 -23.31 -27.39
C TYR A 264 -15.55 -23.70 -26.00
N HIS A 265 -15.94 -22.69 -25.23
CA HIS A 265 -16.56 -22.88 -23.93
C HIS A 265 -18.02 -23.29 -24.09
N LYS A 266 -18.33 -24.57 -23.82
CA LYS A 266 -19.67 -25.17 -24.06
C LYS A 266 -20.79 -24.43 -23.34
N GLY A 267 -20.57 -23.91 -22.14
CA GLY A 267 -21.55 -23.12 -21.39
C GLY A 267 -21.92 -21.83 -22.12
N MET A 268 -20.90 -21.08 -22.61
CA MET A 268 -21.14 -19.84 -23.37
C MET A 268 -21.89 -20.11 -24.66
N ALA A 269 -21.51 -21.17 -25.39
CA ALA A 269 -22.23 -21.60 -26.59
C ALA A 269 -23.67 -21.99 -26.28
N GLY A 270 -23.95 -22.63 -25.13
CA GLY A 270 -25.28 -22.96 -24.66
C GLY A 270 -26.10 -21.70 -24.35
N PHE A 271 -25.57 -20.77 -23.57
CA PHE A 271 -26.26 -19.50 -23.26
C PHE A 271 -26.54 -18.68 -24.53
N ALA A 272 -25.60 -18.61 -25.47
CA ALA A 272 -25.81 -17.93 -26.75
C ALA A 272 -26.95 -18.60 -27.57
N LYS A 273 -26.98 -19.93 -27.63
CA LYS A 273 -28.02 -20.68 -28.34
C LYS A 273 -29.40 -20.47 -27.74
N GLU A 274 -29.49 -20.44 -26.39
CA GLU A 274 -30.76 -20.25 -25.67
C GLU A 274 -31.12 -18.76 -25.50
N GLN A 275 -30.31 -17.85 -26.05
CA GLN A 275 -30.50 -16.39 -25.96
C GLN A 275 -30.63 -15.89 -24.51
N HIS A 276 -29.82 -16.45 -23.63
CA HIS A 276 -29.79 -16.09 -22.22
C HIS A 276 -28.65 -15.15 -21.86
N ILE A 277 -28.94 -14.21 -20.97
CA ILE A 277 -27.88 -13.38 -20.31
C ILE A 277 -27.04 -14.28 -19.42
N VAL A 278 -25.72 -14.10 -19.48
CA VAL A 278 -24.80 -14.78 -18.61
C VAL A 278 -23.96 -13.78 -17.83
N GLN A 279 -23.87 -13.98 -16.53
CA GLN A 279 -22.99 -13.25 -15.63
C GLN A 279 -21.65 -14.01 -15.51
N VAL A 280 -20.58 -13.42 -15.99
CA VAL A 280 -19.25 -14.07 -16.07
C VAL A 280 -18.30 -13.47 -15.03
N PRO A 281 -17.94 -14.23 -13.98
CA PRO A 281 -16.97 -13.79 -12.98
C PRO A 281 -15.56 -13.64 -13.55
N LEU A 282 -14.75 -12.80 -12.93
CA LEU A 282 -13.36 -12.58 -13.28
C LEU A 282 -12.57 -13.90 -13.36
N ALA A 283 -12.76 -14.82 -12.41
CA ALA A 283 -12.06 -16.11 -12.38
C ALA A 283 -12.23 -16.87 -13.70
N VAL A 284 -13.46 -16.92 -14.22
CA VAL A 284 -13.80 -17.61 -15.47
C VAL A 284 -13.16 -16.92 -16.67
N LEU A 285 -13.23 -15.57 -16.73
CA LEU A 285 -12.58 -14.80 -17.80
C LEU A 285 -11.07 -15.08 -17.90
N THR A 286 -10.41 -15.33 -16.76
CA THR A 286 -8.96 -15.64 -16.73
C THR A 286 -8.57 -16.95 -17.42
N GLU A 287 -9.55 -17.84 -17.66
CA GLU A 287 -9.34 -19.14 -18.30
C GLU A 287 -9.50 -19.08 -19.82
N TRP A 288 -10.05 -17.97 -20.33
CA TRP A 288 -10.31 -17.78 -21.74
C TRP A 288 -9.15 -17.13 -22.48
N ASP A 289 -9.08 -17.37 -23.76
CA ASP A 289 -8.12 -16.76 -24.67
C ASP A 289 -8.73 -15.62 -25.46
N ALA A 290 -9.96 -15.80 -26.00
CA ALA A 290 -10.66 -14.78 -26.79
C ALA A 290 -12.18 -14.87 -26.61
N LEU A 291 -12.87 -13.77 -26.91
CA LEU A 291 -14.31 -13.65 -27.03
C LEU A 291 -14.67 -13.37 -28.48
N TYR A 292 -15.72 -14.00 -28.98
CA TYR A 292 -16.23 -13.84 -30.35
C TYR A 292 -17.68 -13.41 -30.32
N CYS A 293 -18.01 -12.45 -31.19
CA CYS A 293 -19.35 -11.90 -31.33
C CYS A 293 -19.87 -12.12 -32.75
N PRO A 294 -21.17 -12.21 -32.96
CA PRO A 294 -21.79 -12.18 -34.30
C PRO A 294 -21.30 -10.94 -35.06
N GLN A 295 -20.96 -11.11 -36.35
CA GLN A 295 -20.50 -10.01 -37.24
C GLN A 295 -19.26 -9.27 -36.76
N ASN A 296 -18.55 -9.78 -35.75
CA ASN A 296 -17.46 -9.12 -35.04
C ASN A 296 -17.86 -7.76 -34.45
N GLU A 297 -19.06 -7.64 -33.92
CA GLU A 297 -19.59 -6.44 -33.32
C GLU A 297 -20.20 -6.72 -31.94
N ILE A 298 -20.02 -5.77 -31.02
CA ILE A 298 -20.64 -5.82 -29.69
C ILE A 298 -21.10 -4.43 -29.27
N TYR A 299 -22.31 -4.38 -28.70
CA TYR A 299 -22.89 -3.17 -28.12
C TYR A 299 -22.71 -3.22 -26.60
N ILE A 300 -22.03 -2.23 -26.06
CA ILE A 300 -21.68 -2.16 -24.64
C ILE A 300 -22.44 -1.00 -24.00
N VAL A 301 -23.18 -1.32 -22.94
CA VAL A 301 -23.91 -0.31 -22.16
C VAL A 301 -23.44 -0.26 -20.73
N GLU A 302 -23.62 0.90 -20.09
CA GLU A 302 -23.27 1.10 -18.68
C GLU A 302 -24.34 0.55 -17.76
N ASN A 303 -25.62 0.75 -18.11
CA ASN A 303 -26.77 0.50 -17.25
C ASN A 303 -27.30 -0.94 -17.40
N PRO A 304 -27.45 -1.70 -16.27
CA PRO A 304 -27.99 -3.08 -16.31
C PRO A 304 -29.42 -3.15 -16.78
N SER A 305 -30.28 -2.14 -16.52
CA SER A 305 -31.68 -2.15 -16.94
C SER A 305 -31.78 -1.96 -18.46
N VAL A 306 -30.98 -1.06 -19.04
CA VAL A 306 -30.89 -0.88 -20.50
C VAL A 306 -30.36 -2.16 -21.15
N PHE A 307 -29.33 -2.77 -20.59
CA PHE A 307 -28.80 -4.04 -21.06
C PHE A 307 -29.87 -5.15 -21.07
N ALA A 308 -30.60 -5.32 -19.96
CA ALA A 308 -31.65 -6.33 -19.88
C ALA A 308 -32.77 -6.07 -20.90
N MET A 309 -33.14 -4.81 -21.14
CA MET A 309 -34.15 -4.42 -22.14
C MET A 309 -33.67 -4.74 -23.57
N LEU A 310 -32.40 -4.45 -23.89
CA LEU A 310 -31.82 -4.78 -25.20
C LEU A 310 -31.77 -6.29 -25.46
N CYS A 311 -31.47 -7.08 -24.42
CA CYS A 311 -31.42 -8.53 -24.51
C CYS A 311 -32.82 -9.19 -24.52
N GLY A 312 -33.83 -8.53 -23.96
CA GLY A 312 -35.21 -9.11 -23.82
C GLY A 312 -36.14 -8.79 -24.96
N LYS A 313 -35.74 -7.97 -25.93
CA LYS A 313 -36.57 -7.67 -27.08
C LYS A 313 -36.52 -8.83 -28.06
N GLU A 314 -37.58 -9.61 -28.08
CA GLU A 314 -37.81 -10.61 -29.11
C GLU A 314 -37.89 -9.93 -30.49
N GLU A 315 -36.96 -10.21 -31.35
CA GLU A 315 -37.01 -10.52 -32.74
C GLU A 315 -38.09 -9.87 -33.61
N THR A 316 -37.79 -8.74 -34.17
CA THR A 316 -38.32 -8.42 -35.49
C THR A 316 -37.22 -8.18 -36.52
N ASP A 317 -35.96 -8.12 -36.11
CA ASP A 317 -34.81 -7.98 -37.00
C ASP A 317 -33.83 -9.17 -36.81
N HIS A 318 -33.73 -10.02 -37.82
CA HIS A 318 -33.00 -11.31 -37.85
C HIS A 318 -31.48 -11.19 -37.69
N LYS A 319 -30.96 -10.10 -37.12
CA LYS A 319 -29.54 -9.94 -36.84
C LYS A 319 -29.24 -10.27 -35.40
N GLU A 320 -28.57 -11.38 -35.18
CA GLU A 320 -27.96 -11.67 -33.88
C GLU A 320 -27.03 -10.55 -33.47
N LYS A 321 -27.37 -9.80 -32.42
CA LYS A 321 -26.52 -8.75 -31.84
C LYS A 321 -25.95 -9.25 -30.53
N ALA A 322 -24.64 -9.00 -30.29
CA ALA A 322 -24.01 -9.24 -29.02
C ALA A 322 -24.08 -8.00 -28.14
N TYR A 323 -24.34 -8.20 -26.86
CA TYR A 323 -24.40 -7.13 -25.87
C TYR A 323 -23.50 -7.44 -24.67
N MET A 324 -22.98 -6.38 -24.06
CA MET A 324 -22.23 -6.44 -22.81
C MET A 324 -22.65 -5.30 -21.87
N CYS A 325 -22.71 -5.57 -20.56
CA CYS A 325 -22.94 -4.54 -19.56
C CYS A 325 -21.70 -4.35 -18.68
N MET A 326 -21.27 -3.08 -18.56
CA MET A 326 -20.17 -2.69 -17.68
C MET A 326 -20.57 -2.58 -16.21
N ASN A 327 -21.86 -2.43 -15.93
CA ASN A 327 -22.43 -2.30 -14.59
C ASN A 327 -21.80 -1.12 -13.80
N GLY A 328 -21.84 0.07 -14.39
CA GLY A 328 -21.27 1.31 -13.86
C GLY A 328 -19.77 1.46 -14.15
N GLN A 329 -19.00 1.85 -13.13
CA GLN A 329 -17.54 2.04 -13.29
C GLN A 329 -16.84 0.75 -13.75
N PRO A 330 -15.99 0.81 -14.80
CA PRO A 330 -15.30 -0.36 -15.33
C PRO A 330 -14.46 -1.08 -14.25
N ARG A 331 -14.83 -2.33 -13.98
CA ARG A 331 -14.08 -3.22 -13.09
C ARG A 331 -13.12 -4.09 -13.91
N LEU A 332 -12.23 -4.82 -13.22
CA LEU A 332 -11.24 -5.68 -13.88
C LEU A 332 -11.88 -6.71 -14.82
N ALA A 333 -13.02 -7.28 -14.45
CA ALA A 333 -13.75 -8.25 -15.32
C ALA A 333 -14.17 -7.60 -16.64
N GLY A 334 -14.76 -6.40 -16.59
CA GLY A 334 -15.13 -5.65 -17.81
C GLY A 334 -13.92 -5.33 -18.67
N LEU A 335 -12.84 -4.82 -18.08
CA LEU A 335 -11.61 -4.50 -18.81
C LEU A 335 -10.93 -5.76 -19.41
N MET A 336 -10.97 -6.88 -18.69
CA MET A 336 -10.48 -8.16 -19.22
C MET A 336 -11.35 -8.68 -20.37
N ALA A 337 -12.67 -8.51 -20.30
CA ALA A 337 -13.54 -8.85 -21.42
C ALA A 337 -13.20 -8.01 -22.67
N LEU A 338 -12.89 -6.72 -22.50
CA LEU A 338 -12.40 -5.87 -23.60
C LEU A 338 -11.05 -6.38 -24.17
N ASP A 339 -10.10 -6.80 -23.31
CA ASP A 339 -8.84 -7.40 -23.78
C ASP A 339 -9.09 -8.67 -24.60
N LEU A 340 -10.06 -9.51 -24.20
CA LEU A 340 -10.45 -10.73 -24.90
C LEU A 340 -11.17 -10.46 -26.23
N LEU A 341 -12.01 -9.42 -26.29
CA LEU A 341 -12.70 -8.96 -27.51
C LEU A 341 -11.69 -8.36 -28.52
N ALA A 342 -10.66 -7.69 -28.03
CA ALA A 342 -9.63 -7.13 -28.90
C ALA A 342 -8.84 -8.21 -29.66
N LYS A 343 -8.69 -9.41 -29.10
CA LYS A 343 -8.02 -10.55 -29.76
C LYS A 343 -8.79 -11.12 -30.96
N SER A 344 -10.10 -10.92 -30.99
CA SER A 344 -10.97 -11.28 -32.11
C SER A 344 -11.27 -10.11 -33.05
N GLU A 345 -10.59 -8.97 -32.85
CA GLU A 345 -10.79 -7.75 -33.65
C GLU A 345 -12.27 -7.28 -33.65
N THR A 346 -13.00 -7.49 -32.56
CA THR A 346 -14.39 -7.13 -32.42
C THR A 346 -14.55 -5.62 -32.37
N ARG A 347 -15.46 -5.05 -33.15
CA ARG A 347 -15.84 -3.63 -33.11
C ARG A 347 -16.74 -3.36 -31.91
N ILE A 348 -16.46 -2.28 -31.17
CA ILE A 348 -17.25 -1.88 -30.00
C ILE A 348 -18.11 -0.67 -30.34
N TYR A 349 -19.38 -0.75 -30.00
CA TYR A 349 -20.35 0.35 -29.94
C TYR A 349 -20.72 0.61 -28.50
N TYR A 350 -20.22 1.71 -27.91
CA TYR A 350 -20.39 2.00 -26.48
C TYR A 350 -21.38 3.11 -26.23
N ALA A 351 -22.30 2.88 -25.30
CA ALA A 351 -23.22 3.89 -24.78
C ALA A 351 -23.16 3.94 -23.25
N GLY A 352 -23.23 5.14 -22.69
CA GLY A 352 -23.28 5.39 -21.25
C GLY A 352 -24.09 6.63 -20.93
N ASP A 353 -24.19 6.98 -19.65
CA ASP A 353 -24.84 8.20 -19.23
C ASP A 353 -24.16 9.44 -19.81
N LEU A 354 -24.96 10.42 -20.16
CA LEU A 354 -24.50 11.73 -20.67
C LEU A 354 -24.38 12.72 -19.49
N ASP A 355 -23.50 12.36 -18.54
CA ASP A 355 -23.07 13.19 -17.43
C ASP A 355 -21.53 13.28 -17.40
N PRO A 356 -20.93 14.11 -16.53
CA PRO A 356 -19.48 14.28 -16.51
C PRO A 356 -18.68 12.99 -16.29
N GLU A 357 -19.17 12.08 -15.47
CA GLU A 357 -18.53 10.79 -15.18
C GLU A 357 -18.69 9.82 -16.36
N GLY A 358 -19.90 9.69 -16.92
CA GLY A 358 -20.19 8.79 -18.04
C GLY A 358 -19.42 9.12 -19.31
N VAL A 359 -19.35 10.41 -19.70
CA VAL A 359 -18.52 10.82 -20.88
C VAL A 359 -17.03 10.60 -20.63
N LEU A 360 -16.55 10.76 -19.39
CA LEU A 360 -15.15 10.49 -19.07
C LEU A 360 -14.86 8.98 -19.05
N ILE A 361 -15.81 8.15 -18.63
CA ILE A 361 -15.73 6.67 -18.73
C ILE A 361 -15.64 6.26 -20.19
N ALA A 362 -16.54 6.78 -21.03
CA ALA A 362 -16.56 6.50 -22.45
C ALA A 362 -15.20 6.83 -23.13
N GLN A 363 -14.65 8.03 -22.86
CA GLN A 363 -13.33 8.40 -23.35
C GLN A 363 -12.24 7.41 -22.87
N LYS A 364 -12.24 7.06 -21.59
CA LYS A 364 -11.25 6.14 -21.04
C LYS A 364 -11.32 4.75 -21.68
N LEU A 365 -12.53 4.25 -21.92
CA LEU A 365 -12.73 2.96 -22.57
C LEU A 365 -12.26 2.99 -24.01
N SER A 366 -12.58 4.08 -24.76
CA SER A 366 -12.08 4.30 -26.12
C SER A 366 -10.54 4.35 -26.18
N GLN A 367 -9.90 4.99 -25.22
CA GLN A 367 -8.43 5.05 -25.13
C GLN A 367 -7.79 3.72 -24.67
N TYR A 368 -8.54 2.91 -23.94
CA TYR A 368 -8.07 1.62 -23.44
C TYR A 368 -8.16 0.51 -24.48
N TYR A 369 -9.26 0.46 -25.24
CA TYR A 369 -9.52 -0.61 -26.19
C TYR A 369 -8.53 -0.60 -27.35
N LYS A 370 -8.00 -1.76 -27.72
CA LYS A 370 -6.99 -1.90 -28.79
C LYS A 370 -7.58 -2.20 -30.19
N GLY A 371 -8.88 -2.06 -30.35
CA GLY A 371 -9.60 -2.25 -31.61
C GLY A 371 -10.42 -1.03 -32.00
N GLU A 372 -11.37 -1.21 -32.90
CA GLU A 372 -12.27 -0.17 -33.34
C GLU A 372 -13.32 0.13 -32.27
N PHE A 373 -13.47 1.43 -31.91
CA PHE A 373 -14.36 1.88 -30.86
C PHE A 373 -15.20 3.06 -31.31
N TYR A 374 -16.51 2.89 -31.25
CA TYR A 374 -17.52 3.87 -31.65
C TYR A 374 -18.35 4.27 -30.45
N TYR A 375 -18.68 5.58 -30.35
CA TYR A 375 -19.68 6.09 -29.43
C TYR A 375 -21.05 5.86 -30.04
N TRP A 376 -21.94 5.24 -29.31
CA TRP A 376 -23.28 4.89 -29.71
C TRP A 376 -24.28 5.63 -28.81
N HIS A 377 -25.20 6.41 -29.40
CA HIS A 377 -26.11 7.28 -28.66
C HIS A 377 -25.39 8.19 -27.62
N MET A 378 -24.28 8.79 -28.01
CA MET A 378 -23.52 9.72 -27.17
C MET A 378 -23.26 11.07 -27.88
N GLU A 379 -24.13 11.45 -28.80
CA GLU A 379 -24.05 12.70 -29.53
C GLU A 379 -24.83 13.82 -28.81
N ALA A 380 -24.61 15.06 -29.27
CA ALA A 380 -25.33 16.23 -28.76
C ALA A 380 -26.87 16.10 -28.89
N ALA A 381 -27.35 15.50 -29.99
CA ALA A 381 -28.77 15.25 -30.21
C ALA A 381 -29.36 14.23 -29.21
N ASP A 382 -28.56 13.23 -28.83
CA ASP A 382 -28.97 12.25 -27.82
C ASP A 382 -29.11 12.92 -26.44
N TYR A 383 -28.18 13.79 -26.07
CA TYR A 383 -28.26 14.53 -24.82
C TYR A 383 -29.52 15.40 -24.74
N GLU A 384 -29.87 16.10 -25.81
CA GLU A 384 -31.12 16.90 -25.81
C GLU A 384 -32.36 16.05 -25.57
N ARG A 385 -32.38 14.78 -26.03
CA ARG A 385 -33.49 13.84 -25.84
C ARG A 385 -33.54 13.25 -24.44
N CYS A 386 -32.38 12.96 -23.84
CA CYS A 386 -32.28 12.28 -22.53
C CYS A 386 -31.97 13.22 -21.37
N ARG A 387 -31.95 14.51 -21.59
CA ARG A 387 -31.65 15.51 -20.57
C ARG A 387 -32.67 15.50 -19.44
N SER A 388 -32.19 15.21 -18.23
CA SER A 388 -32.98 15.21 -17.01
C SER A 388 -33.14 16.60 -16.37
N LYS A 389 -33.85 16.63 -15.24
CA LYS A 389 -33.95 17.82 -14.38
C LYS A 389 -32.92 17.81 -13.25
N GLU A 390 -32.12 16.78 -13.14
CA GLU A 390 -31.13 16.64 -12.06
C GLU A 390 -29.94 17.54 -12.29
N VAL A 391 -29.71 18.47 -11.35
CA VAL A 391 -28.65 19.48 -11.45
C VAL A 391 -27.30 18.90 -11.02
N ILE A 392 -26.31 19.04 -11.88
CA ILE A 392 -24.94 18.63 -11.62
C ILE A 392 -24.22 19.66 -10.77
N SER A 393 -23.57 19.22 -9.68
CA SER A 393 -22.78 20.10 -8.83
C SER A 393 -21.58 20.71 -9.56
N PRO A 394 -21.13 21.93 -9.17
CA PRO A 394 -19.94 22.56 -9.78
C PRO A 394 -18.67 21.70 -9.67
N LYS A 395 -18.55 20.87 -8.63
CA LYS A 395 -17.43 19.94 -8.45
C LYS A 395 -17.43 18.85 -9.53
N ARG A 396 -18.60 18.28 -9.84
CA ARG A 396 -18.74 17.27 -10.91
C ARG A 396 -18.51 17.87 -12.28
N LEU A 397 -19.00 19.09 -12.56
CA LEU A 397 -18.76 19.77 -13.83
C LEU A 397 -17.27 19.95 -14.17
N LYS A 398 -16.40 20.15 -13.17
CA LYS A 398 -14.95 20.21 -13.38
C LYS A 398 -14.34 18.94 -13.99
N ILE A 399 -15.05 17.79 -13.91
CA ILE A 399 -14.61 16.55 -14.53
C ILE A 399 -14.51 16.70 -16.05
N LEU A 400 -15.39 17.51 -16.66
CA LEU A 400 -15.39 17.78 -18.10
C LEU A 400 -14.10 18.44 -18.60
N GLU A 401 -13.36 19.16 -17.74
CA GLU A 401 -12.05 19.74 -18.07
C GLU A 401 -10.99 18.68 -18.42
N ARG A 402 -11.22 17.42 -18.03
CA ARG A 402 -10.35 16.27 -18.31
C ARG A 402 -10.67 15.59 -19.63
N LEU A 403 -11.72 16.02 -20.31
CA LEU A 403 -12.15 15.44 -21.59
C LEU A 403 -11.28 15.98 -22.72
N THR A 404 -10.64 15.08 -23.44
CA THR A 404 -9.73 15.38 -24.55
C THR A 404 -10.22 14.83 -25.89
N ASP A 405 -11.17 13.89 -25.89
CA ASP A 405 -11.73 13.31 -27.12
C ASP A 405 -12.67 14.31 -27.81
N GLU A 406 -12.29 14.71 -29.01
CA GLU A 406 -13.03 15.70 -29.80
C GLU A 406 -14.47 15.24 -30.13
N ARG A 407 -14.69 13.93 -30.26
CA ARG A 407 -16.02 13.36 -30.58
C ARG A 407 -17.02 13.57 -29.45
N LEU A 408 -16.58 13.67 -28.20
CA LEU A 408 -17.42 13.89 -27.01
C LEU A 408 -17.51 15.36 -26.60
N LYS A 409 -16.74 16.26 -27.19
CA LYS A 409 -16.77 17.71 -26.86
C LYS A 409 -18.16 18.34 -27.10
N PRO A 410 -18.88 18.06 -28.20
CA PRO A 410 -20.20 18.66 -28.41
C PRO A 410 -21.17 18.37 -27.27
N VAL A 411 -21.22 17.13 -26.80
CA VAL A 411 -22.09 16.74 -25.67
C VAL A 411 -21.62 17.37 -24.36
N ALA A 412 -20.30 17.41 -24.13
CA ALA A 412 -19.74 18.04 -22.93
C ALA A 412 -20.06 19.54 -22.81
N VAL A 413 -20.07 20.26 -23.95
CA VAL A 413 -20.49 21.68 -24.02
C VAL A 413 -21.96 21.81 -23.57
N LEU A 414 -22.84 20.93 -24.01
CA LEU A 414 -24.25 20.98 -23.63
C LEU A 414 -24.45 20.62 -22.15
N ILE A 415 -23.75 19.61 -21.63
CA ILE A 415 -23.76 19.27 -20.20
C ILE A 415 -23.30 20.48 -19.37
N GLY A 416 -22.22 21.16 -19.77
CA GLY A 416 -21.72 22.36 -19.11
C GLY A 416 -22.71 23.54 -19.17
N LYS A 417 -23.38 23.72 -20.29
CA LYS A 417 -24.38 24.79 -20.51
C LYS A 417 -25.63 24.59 -19.66
N TYR A 418 -26.24 23.40 -19.73
CA TYR A 418 -27.49 23.12 -19.04
C TYR A 418 -27.30 22.69 -17.58
N ARG A 419 -26.11 22.18 -17.24
CA ARG A 419 -25.75 21.69 -15.90
C ARG A 419 -26.69 20.59 -15.37
N THR A 420 -27.19 19.73 -16.27
CA THR A 420 -28.07 18.61 -15.94
C THR A 420 -27.52 17.31 -16.53
N ALA A 421 -27.79 16.19 -15.88
CA ALA A 421 -27.44 14.86 -16.39
C ALA A 421 -28.39 14.41 -17.50
N GLY A 422 -27.91 13.62 -18.44
CA GLY A 422 -28.71 12.83 -19.39
C GLY A 422 -28.56 11.36 -19.04
N TYR A 423 -29.67 10.66 -18.89
CA TYR A 423 -29.67 9.25 -18.47
C TYR A 423 -29.89 8.31 -19.64
N GLN A 424 -29.08 7.26 -19.71
CA GLN A 424 -29.11 6.25 -20.77
C GLN A 424 -30.50 5.58 -20.90
N GLU A 425 -31.20 5.38 -19.76
CA GLU A 425 -32.53 4.80 -19.73
C GLU A 425 -33.56 5.57 -20.57
N MET A 426 -33.40 6.88 -20.71
CA MET A 426 -34.29 7.72 -21.52
C MET A 426 -34.09 7.53 -23.04
N LEU A 427 -32.97 6.91 -23.43
CA LEU A 427 -32.64 6.55 -24.81
C LEU A 427 -32.88 5.08 -25.11
N ALA A 428 -33.31 4.29 -24.14
CA ALA A 428 -33.42 2.83 -24.26
C ALA A 428 -34.31 2.38 -25.42
N GLU A 429 -35.40 3.10 -25.70
CA GLU A 429 -36.29 2.81 -26.85
C GLU A 429 -35.62 3.12 -28.21
N ASP A 430 -34.78 4.13 -28.27
CA ASP A 430 -34.04 4.49 -29.47
C ASP A 430 -32.89 3.50 -29.77
N MET A 431 -32.44 2.76 -28.77
CA MET A 431 -31.36 1.76 -28.86
C MET A 431 -31.86 0.39 -29.32
N LEU A 432 -33.19 0.14 -29.29
CA LEU A 432 -33.84 -1.10 -29.74
C LEU A 432 -33.93 -1.14 -31.25
#